data_6ce281b9aeef88c201d2d86e379997ab
#
_entry.id   6ce281b9aeef88c201d2d86e379997ab
#
_cell.length_a   1.000
_cell.length_b   1.000
_cell.length_c   1.000
_cell.angle_alpha   90.00
_cell.angle_beta   90.00
_cell.angle_gamma   90.00
#
_symmetry.space_group_name_H-M   'P 1'
#
loop_
_entity.id
_entity.type
_entity.pdbx_description
1 polymer ?
#
loop_
_entity_poly.entity_id
_entity_poly.type
_entity_poly.pdbx_seq_one_letter_code
_entity_poly.pdbx_strand_id
1 'polypeptide(L)'
;MKKLLIALTAVLAFGSGVADAAVPEGGYFLDKNGVPLTKEQSTPPKLKTHPTPPMSRLVYNAVKALPHSSSTIIRLTVNEDGFPVGPAVTQSAGSVILDEYAVKSVINWTFVPAKMGDKAVNSAVEVPVRFVSLMVATPSAVKSQPMKTPSAAVKEATERNHHPLMHVSVHIESDGTIKEAPVALENEQLNEEDFKLLARYAEKCVRDWTFTPAVNPDGEIIPEDTVLAVQL
;
A
#
# COMPACT_ATOMS: atom_id res chain seq x y z
N MET A 1 -17.00 -7.77 -1.16
CA MET A 1 -15.73 -7.54 -1.90
C MET A 1 -14.94 -6.54 -1.06
N LYS A 2 -13.98 -7.04 -0.29
CA LYS A 2 -13.14 -6.21 0.59
C LYS A 2 -12.25 -5.33 -0.28
N LYS A 3 -12.44 -4.01 -0.20
CA LYS A 3 -11.50 -3.04 -0.78
C LYS A 3 -10.35 -2.88 0.21
N LEU A 4 -9.36 -3.74 0.11
CA LEU A 4 -8.11 -3.55 0.83
C LEU A 4 -7.35 -2.40 0.16
N LEU A 5 -7.30 -1.26 0.80
CA LEU A 5 -6.54 -0.10 0.35
C LEU A 5 -5.10 -0.31 0.80
N ILE A 6 -4.35 -1.12 0.04
CA ILE A 6 -2.90 -1.19 0.24
C ILE A 6 -2.32 0.05 -0.42
N ALA A 7 -1.66 0.88 0.37
CA ALA A 7 -0.94 2.04 -0.14
C ALA A 7 0.19 1.56 -1.06
N LEU A 8 -0.09 1.48 -2.35
CA LEU A 8 0.95 1.43 -3.35
C LEU A 8 1.51 2.85 -3.44
N THR A 9 2.50 3.14 -2.62
CA THR A 9 3.22 4.39 -2.69
C THR A 9 4.16 4.28 -3.89
N ALA A 10 3.77 4.83 -5.04
CA ALA A 10 4.73 5.20 -6.05
C ALA A 10 5.54 6.36 -5.45
N VAL A 11 6.53 6.05 -4.65
CA VAL A 11 7.51 7.03 -4.19
C VAL A 11 8.44 7.26 -5.36
N LEU A 12 8.07 8.21 -6.20
CA LEU A 12 9.08 8.92 -6.94
C LEU A 12 9.84 9.70 -5.87
N ALA A 13 10.99 9.20 -5.46
CA ALA A 13 11.93 9.94 -4.63
C ALA A 13 12.48 11.11 -5.47
N PHE A 14 11.66 12.12 -5.64
CA PHE A 14 12.17 13.46 -5.88
C PHE A 14 12.57 13.98 -4.49
N GLY A 15 13.78 13.59 -4.06
CA GLY A 15 14.43 14.27 -2.94
C GLY A 15 14.44 15.76 -3.27
N SER A 16 14.14 16.59 -2.27
CA SER A 16 14.39 18.04 -2.27
C SER A 16 15.90 18.36 -2.19
N GLY A 17 16.62 17.78 -3.04
CA GLY A 17 17.97 18.04 -3.44
C GLY A 17 17.96 17.58 -4.87
N VAL A 18 18.24 18.47 -5.77
CA VAL A 18 18.33 18.27 -7.22
C VAL A 18 18.80 16.83 -7.52
N ALA A 19 17.92 15.84 -7.30
CA ALA A 19 18.09 14.55 -7.92
C ALA A 19 17.68 14.79 -9.36
N ASP A 20 18.65 15.17 -10.16
CA ASP A 20 18.68 14.84 -11.57
C ASP A 20 17.96 13.49 -11.67
N ALA A 21 16.75 13.45 -12.23
CA ALA A 21 16.16 12.21 -12.65
C ALA A 21 17.28 11.58 -13.46
N ALA A 22 17.89 10.51 -12.92
CA ALA A 22 19.12 10.00 -13.49
C ALA A 22 18.77 9.58 -14.91
N VAL A 23 18.97 10.51 -15.82
CA VAL A 23 19.11 10.19 -17.24
C VAL A 23 20.28 9.25 -17.22
N PRO A 24 20.10 7.97 -17.57
CA PRO A 24 21.22 7.02 -17.60
C PRO A 24 22.39 7.73 -18.28
N GLU A 25 23.62 7.57 -17.78
CA GLU A 25 24.78 8.10 -18.47
C GLU A 25 24.69 7.63 -19.93
N GLY A 26 24.38 8.57 -20.87
CA GLY A 26 24.02 8.26 -22.23
C GLY A 26 22.53 8.41 -22.59
N GLY A 27 21.66 8.85 -21.69
CA GLY A 27 20.29 9.27 -22.06
C GLY A 27 20.30 10.53 -22.87
N TYR A 28 20.01 10.41 -24.16
CA TYR A 28 19.94 11.53 -25.08
C TYR A 28 18.47 11.90 -25.29
N PHE A 29 18.16 13.19 -25.26
CA PHE A 29 16.94 13.69 -25.88
C PHE A 29 17.11 13.51 -27.39
N LEU A 30 16.17 12.85 -28.01
CA LEU A 30 16.19 12.60 -29.43
C LEU A 30 15.17 13.51 -30.11
N ASP A 31 15.50 14.11 -31.25
CA ASP A 31 14.53 14.76 -32.11
C ASP A 31 13.63 13.68 -32.77
N LYS A 32 12.63 14.12 -33.54
CA LYS A 32 11.73 13.22 -34.29
C LYS A 32 12.44 12.31 -35.29
N ASN A 33 13.69 12.56 -35.58
CA ASN A 33 14.55 11.82 -36.50
C ASN A 33 15.58 10.94 -35.76
N GLY A 34 15.53 10.92 -34.41
CA GLY A 34 16.45 10.16 -33.58
C GLY A 34 17.82 10.81 -33.38
N VAL A 35 17.96 12.12 -33.65
CA VAL A 35 19.22 12.86 -33.48
C VAL A 35 19.36 13.34 -32.02
N PRO A 36 20.50 13.09 -31.35
CA PRO A 36 20.74 13.56 -29.98
C PRO A 36 20.70 15.10 -29.88
N LEU A 37 19.99 15.61 -28.89
CA LEU A 37 19.83 17.04 -28.61
C LEU A 37 20.74 17.45 -27.45
N THR A 38 21.25 18.69 -27.49
CA THR A 38 22.16 19.20 -26.44
C THR A 38 21.44 19.46 -25.12
N LYS A 39 22.09 19.13 -24.01
CA LYS A 39 21.55 19.13 -22.63
C LYS A 39 21.15 20.52 -22.10
N GLU A 40 21.67 21.61 -22.66
CA GLU A 40 21.61 22.93 -22.06
C GLU A 40 20.28 23.70 -22.22
N GLN A 41 19.33 23.15 -23.01
CA GLN A 41 18.04 23.81 -23.28
C GLN A 41 16.85 22.84 -23.03
N SER A 42 17.07 21.72 -22.37
CA SER A 42 16.05 20.70 -22.21
C SER A 42 15.44 20.69 -20.80
N THR A 43 14.13 20.56 -20.74
CA THR A 43 13.41 20.29 -19.50
C THR A 43 13.04 18.81 -19.46
N PRO A 44 13.41 18.06 -18.42
CA PRO A 44 13.08 16.64 -18.32
C PRO A 44 11.55 16.44 -18.16
N PRO A 45 11.02 15.27 -18.52
CA PRO A 45 9.62 14.96 -18.32
C PRO A 45 9.30 14.85 -16.82
N LYS A 46 8.07 15.22 -16.45
CA LYS A 46 7.59 15.14 -15.06
C LYS A 46 6.34 14.27 -15.00
N LEU A 47 6.25 13.42 -13.99
CA LEU A 47 5.03 12.65 -13.73
C LEU A 47 3.86 13.60 -13.45
N LYS A 48 2.73 13.41 -14.15
CA LYS A 48 1.51 14.20 -13.99
C LYS A 48 0.44 13.43 -13.24
N THR A 49 0.15 12.20 -13.68
CA THR A 49 -0.79 11.30 -13.01
C THR A 49 -0.24 9.88 -13.00
N HIS A 50 -0.52 9.15 -11.93
CA HIS A 50 -0.08 7.76 -11.76
C HIS A 50 -1.19 6.88 -11.17
N PRO A 51 -2.30 6.68 -11.91
CA PRO A 51 -3.36 5.82 -11.43
C PRO A 51 -2.82 4.42 -11.20
N THR A 52 -3.26 3.83 -10.09
CA THR A 52 -2.88 2.47 -9.70
C THR A 52 -4.02 1.52 -10.06
N PRO A 53 -3.79 0.47 -10.86
CA PRO A 53 -4.79 -0.53 -11.14
C PRO A 53 -5.24 -1.22 -9.84
N PRO A 54 -6.48 -1.75 -9.77
CA PRO A 54 -6.91 -2.52 -8.63
C PRO A 54 -6.00 -3.76 -8.46
N MET A 55 -5.55 -3.98 -7.23
CA MET A 55 -4.68 -5.11 -6.92
C MET A 55 -5.49 -6.40 -6.88
N SER A 56 -5.09 -7.39 -7.69
CA SER A 56 -5.66 -8.73 -7.64
C SER A 56 -5.14 -9.49 -6.40
N ARG A 57 -5.85 -10.57 -6.02
CA ARG A 57 -5.39 -11.45 -4.94
C ARG A 57 -3.99 -12.03 -5.19
N LEU A 58 -3.65 -12.30 -6.46
CA LEU A 58 -2.32 -12.80 -6.82
C LEU A 58 -1.24 -11.77 -6.55
N VAL A 59 -1.46 -10.51 -6.94
CA VAL A 59 -0.52 -9.40 -6.68
C VAL A 59 -0.38 -9.17 -5.17
N TYR A 60 -1.50 -9.15 -4.43
CA TYR A 60 -1.48 -9.06 -2.97
C TYR A 60 -0.63 -10.14 -2.31
N ASN A 61 -0.86 -11.41 -2.70
CA ASN A 61 -0.09 -12.53 -2.16
C ASN A 61 1.41 -12.42 -2.52
N ALA A 62 1.73 -11.92 -3.71
CA ALA A 62 3.12 -11.71 -4.12
C ALA A 62 3.80 -10.61 -3.28
N VAL A 63 3.10 -9.50 -2.99
CA VAL A 63 3.59 -8.44 -2.08
C VAL A 63 3.77 -8.97 -0.66
N LYS A 64 2.81 -9.75 -0.15
CA LYS A 64 2.88 -10.36 1.18
C LYS A 64 4.03 -11.37 1.32
N ALA A 65 4.46 -11.98 0.23
CA ALA A 65 5.57 -12.93 0.20
C ALA A 65 6.95 -12.24 0.10
N LEU A 66 7.01 -10.93 -0.12
CA LEU A 66 8.28 -10.20 -0.15
C LEU A 66 8.92 -10.17 1.24
N PRO A 67 10.16 -10.68 1.41
CA PRO A 67 10.87 -10.57 2.69
C PRO A 67 11.25 -9.12 3.02
N HIS A 68 11.49 -8.30 2.01
CA HIS A 68 11.81 -6.88 2.09
C HIS A 68 11.06 -6.12 1.01
N SER A 69 10.88 -4.81 1.21
CA SER A 69 10.36 -3.90 0.19
C SER A 69 11.26 -3.93 -1.04
N SER A 70 10.66 -3.93 -2.22
CA SER A 70 11.38 -4.04 -3.48
C SER A 70 10.78 -3.12 -4.54
N SER A 71 11.47 -2.94 -5.65
CA SER A 71 10.99 -2.10 -6.75
C SER A 71 11.22 -2.78 -8.09
N THR A 72 10.24 -2.70 -8.98
CA THR A 72 10.44 -2.94 -10.40
C THR A 72 10.82 -1.63 -11.07
N ILE A 73 11.98 -1.60 -11.73
CA ILE A 73 12.39 -0.44 -12.53
C ILE A 73 11.97 -0.67 -13.97
N ILE A 74 11.23 0.29 -14.51
CA ILE A 74 10.68 0.21 -15.86
C ILE A 74 11.28 1.35 -16.68
N ARG A 75 11.96 0.99 -17.77
CA ARG A 75 12.37 1.93 -18.82
C ARG A 75 11.24 2.11 -19.79
N LEU A 76 10.90 3.35 -20.12
CA LEU A 76 9.90 3.69 -21.11
C LEU A 76 10.27 5.01 -21.82
N THR A 77 9.64 5.26 -22.95
CA THR A 77 9.72 6.56 -23.64
C THR A 77 8.46 7.36 -23.33
N VAL A 78 8.61 8.57 -22.82
CA VAL A 78 7.53 9.56 -22.76
C VAL A 78 7.48 10.27 -24.11
N ASN A 79 6.36 10.15 -24.82
CA ASN A 79 6.18 10.81 -26.11
C ASN A 79 5.87 12.31 -25.96
N GLU A 80 5.78 13.03 -27.07
CA GLU A 80 5.51 14.47 -27.13
C GLU A 80 4.16 14.86 -26.51
N ASP A 81 3.21 13.93 -26.44
CA ASP A 81 1.88 14.10 -25.83
C ASP A 81 1.87 13.78 -24.33
N GLY A 82 2.98 13.28 -23.79
CA GLY A 82 3.09 12.90 -22.38
C GLY A 82 2.61 11.49 -22.05
N PHE A 83 2.48 10.60 -23.04
CA PHE A 83 2.11 9.21 -22.80
C PHE A 83 3.33 8.28 -22.82
N PRO A 84 3.32 7.24 -21.98
CA PRO A 84 4.38 6.21 -21.95
C PRO A 84 4.27 5.27 -23.14
N VAL A 85 5.41 4.99 -23.78
CA VAL A 85 5.53 4.08 -24.93
C VAL A 85 6.63 3.08 -24.67
N GLY A 86 6.41 1.81 -25.00
CA GLY A 86 7.40 0.74 -24.95
C GLY A 86 7.95 0.45 -23.55
N PRO A 87 7.09 0.27 -22.52
CA PRO A 87 7.58 -0.03 -21.19
C PRO A 87 8.28 -1.40 -21.17
N ALA A 88 9.50 -1.42 -20.61
CA ALA A 88 10.30 -2.63 -20.44
C ALA A 88 10.88 -2.68 -19.03
N VAL A 89 10.82 -3.84 -18.39
CA VAL A 89 11.45 -4.06 -17.08
C VAL A 89 12.95 -4.12 -17.25
N THR A 90 13.68 -3.25 -16.55
CA THR A 90 15.15 -3.24 -16.49
C THR A 90 15.66 -3.84 -15.19
N GLN A 91 14.85 -3.77 -14.10
CA GLN A 91 15.14 -4.44 -12.86
C GLN A 91 13.84 -5.01 -12.28
N SER A 92 13.87 -6.29 -11.92
CA SER A 92 12.73 -7.00 -11.31
C SER A 92 12.64 -6.72 -9.82
N ALA A 93 11.40 -6.66 -9.29
CA ALA A 93 11.14 -6.69 -7.85
C ALA A 93 11.32 -8.11 -7.24
N GLY A 94 11.75 -9.10 -8.02
CA GLY A 94 11.92 -10.48 -7.57
C GLY A 94 10.69 -11.37 -7.82
N SER A 95 9.65 -10.85 -8.49
CA SER A 95 8.44 -11.59 -8.84
C SER A 95 7.88 -11.15 -10.18
N VAL A 96 7.69 -12.11 -11.10
CA VAL A 96 7.06 -11.85 -12.41
C VAL A 96 5.67 -11.24 -12.27
N ILE A 97 4.92 -11.64 -11.26
CA ILE A 97 3.57 -11.10 -10.97
C ILE A 97 3.63 -9.60 -10.64
N LEU A 98 4.63 -9.19 -9.84
CA LEU A 98 4.85 -7.79 -9.49
C LEU A 98 5.34 -6.99 -10.68
N ASP A 99 6.24 -7.55 -11.48
CA ASP A 99 6.78 -6.91 -12.68
C ASP A 99 5.68 -6.66 -13.72
N GLU A 100 4.83 -7.65 -13.98
CA GLU A 100 3.67 -7.48 -14.87
C GLU A 100 2.68 -6.42 -14.33
N TYR A 101 2.44 -6.42 -13.03
CA TYR A 101 1.58 -5.43 -12.40
C TYR A 101 2.17 -4.02 -12.53
N ALA A 102 3.47 -3.87 -12.34
CA ALA A 102 4.19 -2.62 -12.52
C ALA A 102 4.07 -2.10 -13.96
N VAL A 103 4.27 -2.97 -14.96
CA VAL A 103 4.09 -2.61 -16.37
C VAL A 103 2.66 -2.17 -16.66
N LYS A 104 1.65 -2.92 -16.18
CA LYS A 104 0.23 -2.54 -16.32
C LYS A 104 -0.11 -1.22 -15.64
N SER A 105 0.60 -0.89 -14.56
CA SER A 105 0.41 0.39 -13.86
C SER A 105 0.94 1.56 -14.69
N VAL A 106 2.19 1.47 -15.15
CA VAL A 106 2.84 2.60 -15.85
C VAL A 106 2.24 2.91 -17.22
N ILE A 107 1.62 1.95 -17.90
CA ILE A 107 0.93 2.19 -19.18
C ILE A 107 -0.20 3.23 -19.04
N ASN A 108 -0.80 3.33 -17.87
CA ASN A 108 -1.89 4.27 -17.59
C ASN A 108 -1.41 5.60 -16.99
N TRP A 109 -0.11 5.77 -16.80
CA TRP A 109 0.43 7.02 -16.26
C TRP A 109 0.46 8.11 -17.33
N THR A 110 0.46 9.35 -16.89
CA THR A 110 0.65 10.48 -17.77
C THR A 110 1.78 11.38 -17.27
N PHE A 111 2.45 12.02 -18.18
CA PHE A 111 3.61 12.88 -17.90
C PHE A 111 3.41 14.24 -18.52
N VAL A 112 4.07 15.25 -17.96
CA VAL A 112 4.41 16.45 -18.70
C VAL A 112 5.59 16.08 -19.58
N PRO A 113 5.52 16.19 -20.91
CA PRO A 113 6.59 15.74 -21.79
C PRO A 113 7.86 16.56 -21.59
N ALA A 114 9.00 15.99 -21.92
CA ALA A 114 10.24 16.72 -22.03
C ALA A 114 10.12 17.83 -23.05
N LYS A 115 10.82 18.93 -22.83
CA LYS A 115 10.87 20.05 -23.79
C LYS A 115 12.29 20.37 -24.14
N MET A 116 12.49 20.79 -25.38
CA MET A 116 13.68 21.46 -25.88
C MET A 116 13.29 22.85 -26.39
N GLY A 117 13.66 23.87 -25.65
CA GLY A 117 13.02 25.17 -25.77
C GLY A 117 11.51 25.03 -25.52
N ASP A 118 10.70 25.49 -26.47
CA ASP A 118 9.24 25.43 -26.38
C ASP A 118 8.63 24.14 -26.99
N LYS A 119 9.43 23.28 -27.63
CA LYS A 119 8.95 22.07 -28.30
C LYS A 119 8.96 20.89 -27.36
N ALA A 120 7.83 20.17 -27.29
CA ALA A 120 7.79 18.85 -26.66
C ALA A 120 8.62 17.86 -27.49
N VAL A 121 9.32 16.95 -26.81
CA VAL A 121 10.19 15.95 -27.44
C VAL A 121 10.03 14.61 -26.73
N ASN A 122 10.26 13.53 -27.47
CA ASN A 122 10.34 12.19 -26.91
C ASN A 122 11.53 12.07 -25.94
N SER A 123 11.34 11.41 -24.80
CA SER A 123 12.42 11.20 -23.85
C SER A 123 12.33 9.83 -23.19
N ALA A 124 13.46 9.14 -23.08
CA ALA A 124 13.56 7.92 -22.32
C ALA A 124 13.69 8.23 -20.83
N VAL A 125 12.93 7.49 -20.00
CA VAL A 125 12.97 7.60 -18.54
C VAL A 125 12.95 6.23 -17.90
N GLU A 126 13.49 6.13 -16.69
CA GLU A 126 13.34 4.97 -15.82
C GLU A 126 12.45 5.36 -14.64
N VAL A 127 11.40 4.59 -14.41
CA VAL A 127 10.44 4.82 -13.34
C VAL A 127 10.42 3.63 -12.40
N PRO A 128 10.67 3.83 -11.08
CA PRO A 128 10.52 2.78 -10.09
C PRO A 128 9.05 2.63 -9.69
N VAL A 129 8.56 1.40 -9.71
CA VAL A 129 7.30 1.01 -9.08
C VAL A 129 7.64 0.23 -7.82
N ARG A 130 7.41 0.85 -6.67
CA ARG A 130 7.80 0.27 -5.38
C ARG A 130 6.69 -0.58 -4.80
N PHE A 131 7.07 -1.71 -4.22
CA PHE A 131 6.22 -2.61 -3.43
C PHE A 131 6.76 -2.65 -2.00
N VAL A 132 5.94 -2.19 -1.07
CA VAL A 132 6.25 -2.26 0.36
C VAL A 132 5.96 -3.66 0.87
N SER A 133 6.94 -4.30 1.51
CA SER A 133 6.74 -5.62 2.13
C SER A 133 5.66 -5.54 3.22
N LEU A 134 4.73 -6.49 3.21
CA LEU A 134 3.71 -6.66 4.24
C LEU A 134 4.09 -7.74 5.28
N MET A 135 5.35 -8.18 5.28
CA MET A 135 5.86 -9.06 6.32
C MET A 135 5.97 -8.28 7.64
N VAL A 136 5.35 -8.79 8.68
CA VAL A 136 5.39 -8.16 10.01
C VAL A 136 6.68 -8.59 10.72
N ALA A 137 7.56 -7.63 11.02
CA ALA A 137 8.74 -7.83 11.86
C ALA A 137 8.46 -7.45 13.31
N THR A 138 7.72 -6.35 13.51
CA THR A 138 7.23 -5.95 14.84
C THR A 138 5.72 -5.81 14.74
N PRO A 139 4.95 -6.63 15.46
CA PRO A 139 3.49 -6.56 15.41
C PRO A 139 2.96 -5.27 16.04
N SER A 140 1.73 -4.92 15.69
CA SER A 140 1.02 -3.81 16.32
C SER A 140 0.84 -4.06 17.82
N ALA A 141 0.84 -2.98 18.60
CA ALA A 141 0.64 -3.06 20.05
C ALA A 141 -0.48 -2.11 20.48
N VAL A 142 -1.29 -2.54 21.45
CA VAL A 142 -2.39 -1.73 21.99
C VAL A 142 -1.81 -0.49 22.68
N LYS A 143 -2.26 0.69 22.24
CA LYS A 143 -1.92 2.00 22.84
C LYS A 143 -3.01 2.48 23.79
N SER A 144 -4.27 2.29 23.41
CA SER A 144 -5.44 2.62 24.22
C SER A 144 -6.56 1.63 23.94
N GLN A 145 -7.22 1.18 25.01
CA GLN A 145 -8.31 0.18 24.93
C GLN A 145 -9.54 0.64 25.74
N PRO A 146 -10.23 1.73 25.35
CA PRO A 146 -11.39 2.17 26.06
C PRO A 146 -12.51 1.12 25.97
N MET A 147 -13.11 0.80 27.13
CA MET A 147 -14.28 -0.07 27.20
C MET A 147 -15.56 0.78 27.26
N LYS A 148 -16.58 0.38 26.52
CA LYS A 148 -17.91 0.99 26.61
C LYS A 148 -18.60 0.54 27.89
N THR A 149 -19.54 1.36 28.41
CA THR A 149 -20.40 0.95 29.51
C THR A 149 -21.31 -0.20 29.03
N PRO A 150 -21.24 -1.40 29.62
CA PRO A 150 -22.08 -2.51 29.22
C PRO A 150 -23.54 -2.29 29.66
N SER A 151 -24.49 -2.74 28.84
CA SER A 151 -25.92 -2.81 29.22
C SER A 151 -26.16 -3.87 30.31
N ALA A 152 -27.32 -3.84 30.95
CA ALA A 152 -27.70 -4.86 31.93
C ALA A 152 -27.62 -6.28 31.33
N ALA A 153 -28.14 -6.47 30.12
CA ALA A 153 -28.09 -7.76 29.42
C ALA A 153 -26.67 -8.23 29.15
N VAL A 154 -25.76 -7.33 28.77
CA VAL A 154 -24.33 -7.67 28.57
C VAL A 154 -23.69 -8.09 29.89
N LYS A 155 -23.95 -7.38 30.99
CA LYS A 155 -23.43 -7.73 32.31
C LYS A 155 -23.89 -9.13 32.75
N GLU A 156 -25.19 -9.40 32.65
CA GLU A 156 -25.77 -10.69 32.99
C GLU A 156 -25.19 -11.84 32.14
N ALA A 157 -25.03 -11.61 30.84
CA ALA A 157 -24.42 -12.61 29.95
C ALA A 157 -22.94 -12.83 30.29
N THR A 158 -22.19 -11.77 30.61
CA THR A 158 -20.79 -11.86 31.03
C THR A 158 -20.64 -12.67 32.33
N GLU A 159 -21.46 -12.36 33.35
CA GLU A 159 -21.43 -13.08 34.63
C GLU A 159 -21.84 -14.54 34.46
N ARG A 160 -22.90 -14.80 33.69
CA ARG A 160 -23.41 -16.17 33.43
C ARG A 160 -22.38 -17.06 32.75
N ASN A 161 -21.55 -16.46 31.90
CA ASN A 161 -20.50 -17.16 31.16
C ASN A 161 -19.09 -16.99 31.78
N HIS A 162 -19.01 -16.61 33.06
CA HIS A 162 -17.77 -16.51 33.82
C HIS A 162 -16.72 -15.60 33.17
N HIS A 163 -17.12 -14.43 32.68
CA HIS A 163 -16.25 -13.46 32.03
C HIS A 163 -15.50 -14.03 30.82
N PRO A 164 -16.19 -14.32 29.72
CA PRO A 164 -15.59 -15.02 28.60
C PRO A 164 -14.57 -14.14 27.87
N LEU A 165 -13.54 -14.81 27.33
CA LEU A 165 -12.57 -14.19 26.44
C LEU A 165 -13.13 -14.21 25.01
N MET A 166 -13.33 -13.03 24.43
CA MET A 166 -13.79 -12.89 23.04
C MET A 166 -12.61 -12.65 22.12
N HIS A 167 -12.55 -13.36 21.00
CA HIS A 167 -11.57 -13.13 19.96
C HIS A 167 -12.19 -12.27 18.86
N VAL A 168 -11.55 -11.14 18.53
CA VAL A 168 -12.04 -10.19 17.53
C VAL A 168 -10.99 -9.99 16.45
N SER A 169 -11.32 -10.35 15.22
CA SER A 169 -10.49 -10.09 14.04
C SER A 169 -10.60 -8.62 13.65
N VAL A 170 -9.47 -7.96 13.44
CA VAL A 170 -9.37 -6.54 13.10
C VAL A 170 -8.34 -6.31 12.01
N HIS A 171 -8.56 -5.25 11.23
CA HIS A 171 -7.56 -4.65 10.36
C HIS A 171 -7.07 -3.35 10.97
N ILE A 172 -5.80 -3.32 11.39
CA ILE A 172 -5.15 -2.14 11.95
C ILE A 172 -4.44 -1.40 10.82
N GLU A 173 -4.83 -0.17 10.60
CA GLU A 173 -4.24 0.70 9.58
C GLU A 173 -2.84 1.19 9.99
N SER A 174 -2.09 1.69 9.03
CA SER A 174 -0.76 2.28 9.26
C SER A 174 -0.76 3.52 10.18
N ASP A 175 -1.92 4.14 10.43
CA ASP A 175 -2.10 5.22 11.41
C ASP A 175 -2.45 4.71 12.83
N GLY A 176 -2.53 3.40 13.02
CA GLY A 176 -2.86 2.75 14.29
C GLY A 176 -4.34 2.76 14.63
N THR A 177 -5.23 3.05 13.66
CA THR A 177 -6.69 3.04 13.84
C THR A 177 -7.32 1.82 13.18
N ILE A 178 -8.55 1.51 13.57
CA ILE A 178 -9.39 0.47 12.94
C ILE A 178 -10.46 1.19 12.10
N LYS A 179 -10.39 1.06 10.77
CA LYS A 179 -11.38 1.64 9.85
C LYS A 179 -12.40 0.63 9.35
N GLU A 180 -11.99 -0.62 9.17
CA GLU A 180 -12.91 -1.70 8.84
C GLU A 180 -13.68 -2.17 10.09
N ALA A 181 -14.88 -2.72 9.88
CA ALA A 181 -15.68 -3.23 11.00
C ALA A 181 -14.96 -4.43 11.65
N PRO A 182 -14.68 -4.40 12.98
CA PRO A 182 -14.20 -5.56 13.70
C PRO A 182 -15.20 -6.74 13.59
N VAL A 183 -14.70 -7.96 13.56
CA VAL A 183 -15.51 -9.18 13.46
C VAL A 183 -15.16 -10.11 14.60
N ALA A 184 -16.10 -10.40 15.49
CA ALA A 184 -15.91 -11.41 16.53
C ALA A 184 -15.88 -12.81 15.91
N LEU A 185 -14.92 -13.61 16.35
CA LEU A 185 -14.78 -15.01 15.96
C LEU A 185 -15.70 -15.87 16.82
N GLU A 186 -16.18 -16.98 16.27
CA GLU A 186 -17.02 -17.93 17.00
C GLU A 186 -16.35 -18.38 18.30
N ASN A 187 -17.17 -18.52 19.34
CA ASN A 187 -16.77 -19.04 20.64
C ASN A 187 -17.69 -20.21 21.00
N GLU A 188 -17.17 -21.43 20.87
CA GLU A 188 -17.91 -22.66 21.07
C GLU A 188 -18.40 -22.87 22.55
N GLN A 189 -17.87 -22.09 23.48
CA GLN A 189 -18.26 -22.15 24.89
C GLN A 189 -19.55 -21.37 25.19
N LEU A 190 -19.98 -20.51 24.23
CA LEU A 190 -21.15 -19.65 24.35
C LEU A 190 -22.34 -20.23 23.57
N ASN A 191 -23.56 -20.09 24.11
CA ASN A 191 -24.73 -20.31 23.30
C ASN A 191 -24.89 -19.18 22.26
N GLU A 192 -25.70 -19.42 21.24
CA GLU A 192 -25.84 -18.51 20.10
C GLU A 192 -26.35 -17.10 20.49
N GLU A 193 -27.24 -17.01 21.49
CA GLU A 193 -27.83 -15.75 21.94
C GLU A 193 -26.78 -14.92 22.70
N ASP A 194 -26.11 -15.50 23.68
CA ASP A 194 -25.05 -14.86 24.46
C ASP A 194 -23.88 -14.47 23.55
N PHE A 195 -23.49 -15.37 22.61
CA PHE A 195 -22.44 -15.06 21.65
C PHE A 195 -22.79 -13.81 20.83
N LYS A 196 -23.98 -13.74 20.23
CA LYS A 196 -24.39 -12.56 19.43
C LYS A 196 -24.39 -11.27 20.24
N LEU A 197 -24.78 -11.33 21.49
CA LEU A 197 -24.81 -10.17 22.39
C LEU A 197 -23.41 -9.70 22.75
N LEU A 198 -22.56 -10.63 23.21
CA LEU A 198 -21.20 -10.33 23.67
C LEU A 198 -20.26 -9.97 22.49
N ALA A 199 -20.43 -10.61 21.31
CA ALA A 199 -19.73 -10.28 20.09
C ALA A 199 -19.95 -8.82 19.68
N ARG A 200 -21.21 -8.38 19.59
CA ARG A 200 -21.56 -6.98 19.27
C ARG A 200 -20.97 -5.99 20.27
N TYR A 201 -20.94 -6.35 21.53
CA TYR A 201 -20.36 -5.49 22.56
C TYR A 201 -18.83 -5.42 22.42
N ALA A 202 -18.13 -6.54 22.25
CA ALA A 202 -16.69 -6.59 22.02
C ALA A 202 -16.28 -5.83 20.76
N GLU A 203 -16.95 -6.04 19.62
CA GLU A 203 -16.74 -5.32 18.37
C GLU A 203 -16.89 -3.80 18.54
N LYS A 204 -17.93 -3.38 19.29
CA LYS A 204 -18.16 -1.94 19.58
C LYS A 204 -17.07 -1.34 20.45
N CYS A 205 -16.51 -2.10 21.42
CA CYS A 205 -15.41 -1.62 22.24
C CYS A 205 -14.11 -1.51 21.41
N VAL A 206 -13.77 -2.57 20.69
CA VAL A 206 -12.53 -2.66 19.91
C VAL A 206 -12.46 -1.57 18.82
N ARG A 207 -13.58 -1.15 18.27
CA ARG A 207 -13.61 -0.10 17.23
C ARG A 207 -12.93 1.20 17.66
N ASP A 208 -12.99 1.55 18.95
CA ASP A 208 -12.40 2.78 19.48
C ASP A 208 -10.98 2.57 20.05
N TRP A 209 -10.45 1.35 19.93
CA TRP A 209 -9.08 1.08 20.35
C TRP A 209 -8.08 1.72 19.38
N THR A 210 -6.93 2.10 19.92
CA THR A 210 -5.83 2.63 19.11
C THR A 210 -4.56 1.83 19.35
N PHE A 211 -3.69 1.81 18.35
CA PHE A 211 -2.52 0.95 18.34
C PHE A 211 -1.27 1.72 17.94
N THR A 212 -0.12 1.25 18.40
CA THR A 212 1.14 1.47 17.69
C THR A 212 1.12 0.52 16.50
N PRO A 213 1.22 1.02 15.25
CA PRO A 213 1.09 0.17 14.07
C PRO A 213 2.25 -0.81 13.92
N ALA A 214 2.02 -1.86 13.14
CA ALA A 214 3.04 -2.84 12.81
C ALA A 214 4.16 -2.25 11.94
N VAL A 215 5.34 -2.86 12.02
CA VAL A 215 6.53 -2.45 11.27
C VAL A 215 7.08 -3.65 10.51
N ASN A 216 7.46 -3.46 9.25
CA ASN A 216 8.08 -4.48 8.43
C ASN A 216 9.62 -4.60 8.69
N PRO A 217 10.32 -5.58 8.08
CA PRO A 217 11.77 -5.76 8.25
C PRO A 217 12.61 -4.55 7.79
N ASP A 218 12.06 -3.67 6.98
CA ASP A 218 12.75 -2.46 6.48
C ASP A 218 12.51 -1.24 7.39
N GLY A 219 11.79 -1.43 8.51
CA GLY A 219 11.44 -0.35 9.45
C GLY A 219 10.27 0.53 8.99
N GLU A 220 9.52 0.10 7.98
CA GLU A 220 8.38 0.85 7.45
C GLU A 220 7.10 0.46 8.17
N ILE A 221 6.26 1.44 8.44
CA ILE A 221 4.95 1.24 9.04
C ILE A 221 4.02 0.59 8.01
N ILE A 222 3.40 -0.52 8.41
CA ILE A 222 2.48 -1.30 7.57
C ILE A 222 1.14 -1.55 8.29
N PRO A 223 0.05 -1.75 7.54
CA PRO A 223 -1.19 -2.26 8.11
C PRO A 223 -1.04 -3.74 8.50
N GLU A 224 -1.84 -4.19 9.48
CA GLU A 224 -1.81 -5.56 9.97
C GLU A 224 -3.22 -6.13 10.17
N ASP A 225 -3.44 -7.36 9.69
CA ASP A 225 -4.60 -8.17 10.08
C ASP A 225 -4.22 -9.00 11.31
N THR A 226 -4.94 -8.82 12.42
CA THR A 226 -4.66 -9.54 13.66
C THR A 226 -5.94 -9.94 14.40
N VAL A 227 -5.80 -10.75 15.42
CA VAL A 227 -6.89 -11.17 16.31
C VAL A 227 -6.59 -10.67 17.71
N LEU A 228 -7.51 -9.87 18.24
CA LEU A 228 -7.44 -9.33 19.58
C LEU A 228 -8.19 -10.20 20.56
N ALA A 229 -7.62 -10.41 21.73
CA ALA A 229 -8.29 -11.05 22.86
C ALA A 229 -8.95 -9.97 23.74
N VAL A 230 -10.26 -10.00 23.87
CA VAL A 230 -11.06 -9.04 24.63
C VAL A 230 -11.66 -9.75 25.83
N GLN A 231 -11.18 -9.44 27.03
CA GLN A 231 -11.74 -9.92 28.28
C GLN A 231 -13.00 -9.13 28.61
N LEU A 232 -14.14 -9.82 28.82
CA LEU A 232 -15.42 -9.23 29.19
C LEU A 232 -15.75 -9.44 30.67
#